data_afd00c1a6f6b60d681f17ae318f59593
#
_entry.id   afd00c1a6f6b60d681f17ae318f59593
#
_cell.length_a   1.000
_cell.length_b   1.000
_cell.length_c   1.000
_cell.angle_alpha   90.00
_cell.angle_beta   90.00
_cell.angle_gamma   90.00
#
_symmetry.space_group_name_H-M   'P 1'
#
loop_
_entity.id
_entity.type
_entity.pdbx_description
1 polymer ?
#
loop_
_entity_poly.entity_id
_entity_poly.type
_entity_poly.pdbx_seq_one_letter_code
_entity_poly.pdbx_strand_id
1 'polypeptide(L)'
;HNVNELYNIHLALIEKKETIIENDIIRILLGEEIILEVEGHEVVISEENLIKFLEDSIDILEEIYPLGTLVELDKMLAQKAGVKNQEYIPRVIIVERFVGIENVARYYTYAGVIYPIGNFSKGKVITFTSKTIKKVIQEGYSDDQEEAYVFAMKNELKMNQHRKSMTFITEKEVISYGYNGNQF
;
A
#
# COMPACT_ATOMS: atom_id res chain seq x y z
N HIS A 1 12.89 -1.20 11.56
CA HIS A 1 12.22 -2.36 10.95
C HIS A 1 11.99 -2.04 9.48
N ASN A 2 12.38 -2.97 8.61
CA ASN A 2 12.31 -2.76 7.17
C ASN A 2 10.90 -3.17 6.71
N VAL A 3 10.06 -2.20 6.34
CA VAL A 3 8.70 -2.45 5.82
C VAL A 3 8.72 -3.45 4.65
N ASN A 4 9.81 -3.48 3.87
CA ASN A 4 10.00 -4.43 2.79
C ASN A 4 10.03 -5.90 3.27
N GLU A 5 10.54 -6.15 4.47
CA GLU A 5 10.52 -7.50 5.06
C GLU A 5 9.08 -7.95 5.36
N LEU A 6 8.26 -7.05 5.91
CA LEU A 6 6.84 -7.33 6.15
C LEU A 6 6.09 -7.61 4.84
N TYR A 7 6.38 -6.86 3.77
CA TYR A 7 5.83 -7.13 2.44
C TYR A 7 6.25 -8.51 1.91
N ASN A 8 7.52 -8.90 2.10
CA ASN A 8 8.01 -10.20 1.66
C ASN A 8 7.33 -11.36 2.40
N ILE A 9 7.12 -11.21 3.72
CA ILE A 9 6.38 -12.19 4.53
C ILE A 9 4.93 -12.29 4.04
N HIS A 10 4.27 -11.15 3.85
CA HIS A 10 2.90 -11.10 3.35
C HIS A 10 2.78 -11.77 1.97
N LEU A 11 3.72 -11.51 1.06
CA LEU A 11 3.74 -12.12 -0.26
C LEU A 11 3.95 -13.64 -0.18
N ALA A 12 4.87 -14.12 0.65
CA ALA A 12 5.12 -15.55 0.85
C ALA A 12 3.87 -16.29 1.37
N LEU A 13 3.11 -15.65 2.28
CA LEU A 13 1.83 -16.19 2.77
C LEU A 13 0.79 -16.29 1.65
N ILE A 14 0.59 -15.23 0.88
CA ILE A 14 -0.38 -15.21 -0.23
C ILE A 14 -0.03 -16.23 -1.30
N GLU A 15 1.25 -16.41 -1.61
CA GLU A 15 1.74 -17.39 -2.58
C GLU A 15 1.81 -18.82 -2.02
N LYS A 16 1.49 -19.01 -0.74
CA LYS A 16 1.55 -20.30 -0.01
C LYS A 16 2.91 -20.99 -0.16
N LYS A 17 3.97 -20.21 -0.07
CA LYS A 17 5.34 -20.71 -0.10
C LYS A 17 5.76 -21.18 1.29
N GLU A 18 6.15 -22.43 1.38
CA GLU A 18 6.87 -22.90 2.55
C GLU A 18 8.23 -22.20 2.61
N THR A 19 8.49 -21.48 3.68
CA THR A 19 9.73 -20.74 3.86
C THR A 19 10.01 -20.45 5.33
N ILE A 20 11.25 -20.17 5.63
CA ILE A 20 11.70 -19.66 6.92
C ILE A 20 12.12 -18.22 6.72
N ILE A 21 11.56 -17.32 7.51
CA ILE A 21 11.93 -15.91 7.54
C ILE A 21 12.48 -15.66 8.94
N GLU A 22 13.72 -15.27 9.02
CA GLU A 22 14.46 -15.20 10.27
C GLU A 22 15.25 -13.91 10.35
N ASN A 23 15.22 -13.29 11.51
CA ASN A 23 16.17 -12.25 11.93
C ASN A 23 16.60 -12.49 13.38
N ASP A 24 17.39 -11.59 13.97
CA ASP A 24 17.96 -11.77 15.31
C ASP A 24 16.93 -11.95 16.45
N ILE A 25 15.66 -11.62 16.21
CA ILE A 25 14.61 -11.58 17.24
C ILE A 25 13.43 -12.47 16.87
N ILE A 26 13.07 -12.53 15.58
CA ILE A 26 11.83 -13.16 15.10
C ILE A 26 12.18 -14.22 14.05
N ARG A 27 11.58 -15.39 14.19
CA ARG A 27 11.60 -16.45 13.20
C ARG A 27 10.17 -16.86 12.85
N ILE A 28 9.86 -16.90 11.57
CA ILE A 28 8.54 -17.28 11.07
C ILE A 28 8.72 -18.52 10.18
N LEU A 29 8.09 -19.62 10.59
CA LEU A 29 8.02 -20.85 9.82
C LEU A 29 6.68 -20.89 9.12
N LEU A 30 6.70 -20.82 7.79
CA LEU A 30 5.51 -20.94 6.95
C LEU A 30 5.45 -22.38 6.40
N GLY A 31 4.48 -23.17 6.83
CA GLY A 31 4.25 -24.56 6.44
C GLY A 31 2.77 -24.93 6.59
N GLU A 32 2.48 -26.18 6.96
CA GLU A 32 1.11 -26.61 7.29
C GLU A 32 0.55 -25.83 8.48
N GLU A 33 1.40 -25.50 9.43
CA GLU A 33 1.12 -24.57 10.53
C GLU A 33 2.08 -23.39 10.44
N ILE A 34 1.61 -22.22 10.85
CA ILE A 34 2.44 -21.02 10.92
C ILE A 34 2.93 -20.88 12.36
N ILE A 35 4.24 -21.01 12.54
CA ILE A 35 4.89 -20.87 13.83
C ILE A 35 5.66 -19.56 13.88
N LEU A 36 5.31 -18.72 14.83
CA LEU A 36 6.03 -17.48 15.15
C LEU A 36 6.87 -17.73 16.39
N GLU A 37 8.19 -17.67 16.24
CA GLU A 37 9.14 -17.72 17.34
C GLU A 37 9.67 -16.32 17.64
N VAL A 38 9.55 -15.88 18.88
CA VAL A 38 10.06 -14.60 19.37
C VAL A 38 10.85 -14.84 20.63
N GLU A 39 12.13 -14.50 20.63
CA GLU A 39 13.03 -14.66 21.78
C GLU A 39 13.00 -16.10 22.36
N GLY A 40 12.89 -17.11 21.49
CA GLY A 40 12.87 -18.52 21.89
C GLY A 40 11.50 -19.03 22.36
N HIS A 41 10.45 -18.21 22.28
CA HIS A 41 9.08 -18.62 22.56
C HIS A 41 8.32 -18.85 21.25
N GLU A 42 7.77 -20.06 21.09
CA GLU A 42 6.98 -20.42 19.90
C GLU A 42 5.48 -20.21 20.15
N VAL A 43 4.81 -19.64 19.17
CA VAL A 43 3.36 -19.48 19.15
C VAL A 43 2.84 -19.91 17.78
N VAL A 44 1.85 -20.80 17.76
CA VAL A 44 1.11 -21.13 16.53
C VAL A 44 0.10 -20.01 16.27
N ILE A 45 0.19 -19.40 15.08
CA ILE A 45 -0.70 -18.33 14.69
C ILE A 45 -1.51 -18.73 13.45
N SER A 46 -2.78 -18.37 13.39
CA SER A 46 -3.57 -18.61 12.18
C SER A 46 -3.12 -17.69 11.03
N GLU A 47 -3.22 -18.20 9.79
CA GLU A 47 -2.91 -17.44 8.58
C GLU A 47 -3.66 -16.10 8.54
N GLU A 48 -4.95 -16.11 8.86
CA GLU A 48 -5.79 -14.90 8.90
C GLU A 48 -5.26 -13.85 9.88
N ASN A 49 -4.87 -14.27 11.08
CA ASN A 49 -4.35 -13.37 12.11
C ASN A 49 -2.98 -12.80 11.71
N LEU A 50 -2.11 -13.62 11.11
CA LEU A 50 -0.81 -13.15 10.65
C LEU A 50 -0.95 -12.17 9.47
N ILE A 51 -1.80 -12.49 8.49
CA ILE A 51 -2.09 -11.57 7.37
C ILE A 51 -2.60 -10.23 7.90
N LYS A 52 -3.59 -10.25 8.79
CA LYS A 52 -4.13 -9.02 9.39
C LYS A 52 -3.06 -8.21 10.12
N PHE A 53 -2.24 -8.88 10.93
CA PHE A 53 -1.14 -8.24 11.64
C PHE A 53 -0.14 -7.57 10.68
N LEU A 54 0.23 -8.27 9.60
CA LEU A 54 1.16 -7.75 8.59
C LEU A 54 0.57 -6.55 7.85
N GLU A 55 -0.67 -6.65 7.38
CA GLU A 55 -1.35 -5.54 6.70
C GLU A 55 -1.44 -4.30 7.59
N ASP A 56 -1.87 -4.46 8.83
CA ASP A 56 -1.97 -3.35 9.78
C ASP A 56 -0.59 -2.76 10.12
N SER A 57 0.43 -3.61 10.29
CA SER A 57 1.80 -3.16 10.55
C SER A 57 2.39 -2.41 9.37
N ILE A 58 2.21 -2.89 8.14
CA ILE A 58 2.68 -2.22 6.94
C ILE A 58 2.00 -0.86 6.78
N ASP A 59 0.68 -0.79 6.91
CA ASP A 59 -0.07 0.47 6.82
C ASP A 59 0.39 1.53 7.83
N ILE A 60 0.81 1.10 9.04
CA ILE A 60 1.32 2.01 10.08
C ILE A 60 2.76 2.44 9.80
N LEU A 61 3.62 1.50 9.43
CA LEU A 61 5.07 1.72 9.30
C LEU A 61 5.47 2.26 7.93
N GLU A 62 4.64 2.10 6.89
CA GLU A 62 4.94 2.57 5.56
C GLU A 62 5.15 4.09 5.54
N GLU A 63 6.24 4.52 4.91
CA GLU A 63 6.52 5.93 4.71
C GLU A 63 5.52 6.55 3.73
N ILE A 64 4.99 7.72 4.08
CA ILE A 64 4.05 8.45 3.24
C ILE A 64 4.75 9.67 2.64
N TYR A 65 4.88 9.68 1.33
CA TYR A 65 5.51 10.78 0.60
C TYR A 65 4.68 12.07 0.71
N PRO A 66 5.35 13.22 0.88
CA PRO A 66 4.68 14.51 1.00
C PRO A 66 4.01 14.97 -0.31
N LEU A 67 3.11 15.93 -0.20
CA LEU A 67 2.48 16.54 -1.38
C LEU A 67 3.53 17.19 -2.27
N GLY A 68 3.30 17.16 -3.59
CA GLY A 68 4.25 17.67 -4.57
C GLY A 68 5.36 16.68 -4.95
N THR A 69 5.42 15.50 -4.31
CA THR A 69 6.37 14.46 -4.70
C THR A 69 6.09 13.99 -6.13
N LEU A 70 7.13 13.98 -6.97
CA LEU A 70 7.08 13.44 -8.34
C LEU A 70 7.55 11.99 -8.33
N VAL A 71 6.67 11.09 -8.74
CA VAL A 71 6.93 9.65 -8.78
C VAL A 71 6.79 9.09 -10.19
N GLU A 72 7.51 8.01 -10.46
CA GLU A 72 7.31 7.12 -11.59
C GLU A 72 6.52 5.91 -11.12
N LEU A 73 5.41 5.62 -11.78
CA LEU A 73 4.59 4.45 -11.45
C LEU A 73 5.08 3.22 -12.24
N ASP A 74 4.87 2.04 -11.66
CA ASP A 74 5.07 0.79 -12.37
C ASP A 74 4.13 0.72 -13.59
N LYS A 75 4.70 0.44 -14.76
CA LYS A 75 3.96 0.48 -16.02
C LYS A 75 2.82 -0.55 -16.07
N MET A 76 3.06 -1.75 -15.57
CA MET A 76 2.05 -2.81 -15.60
C MET A 76 0.91 -2.51 -14.62
N LEU A 77 1.26 -2.02 -13.41
CA LEU A 77 0.27 -1.64 -12.40
C LEU A 77 -0.52 -0.40 -12.83
N ALA A 78 0.15 0.58 -13.46
CA ALA A 78 -0.51 1.76 -14.02
C ALA A 78 -1.49 1.42 -15.16
N GLN A 79 -1.16 0.43 -15.99
CA GLN A 79 -2.07 -0.06 -17.04
C GLN A 79 -3.30 -0.76 -16.45
N LYS A 80 -3.13 -1.58 -15.41
CA LYS A 80 -4.24 -2.17 -14.65
C LYS A 80 -5.12 -1.09 -14.01
N ALA A 81 -4.51 0.04 -13.61
CA ALA A 81 -5.20 1.23 -13.09
C ALA A 81 -5.82 2.14 -14.19
N GLY A 82 -5.88 1.69 -15.43
CA GLY A 82 -6.57 2.38 -16.53
C GLY A 82 -5.76 3.45 -17.28
N VAL A 83 -4.45 3.54 -17.07
CA VAL A 83 -3.55 4.39 -17.86
C VAL A 83 -3.31 3.73 -19.22
N LYS A 84 -4.02 4.17 -20.26
CA LYS A 84 -4.09 3.49 -21.57
C LYS A 84 -2.89 3.72 -22.50
N ASN A 85 -1.99 4.66 -22.22
CA ASN A 85 -0.91 5.00 -23.15
C ASN A 85 0.35 4.16 -22.88
N GLN A 86 0.68 3.24 -23.80
CA GLN A 86 1.78 2.28 -23.65
C GLN A 86 3.17 2.87 -23.91
N GLU A 87 3.26 4.04 -24.55
CA GLU A 87 4.54 4.65 -24.94
C GLU A 87 5.17 5.48 -23.83
N TYR A 88 4.39 5.93 -22.85
CA TYR A 88 4.88 6.78 -21.77
C TYR A 88 5.05 6.02 -20.46
N ILE A 89 6.17 6.27 -19.79
CA ILE A 89 6.33 5.91 -18.37
C ILE A 89 5.46 6.89 -17.57
N PRO A 90 4.44 6.41 -16.84
CA PRO A 90 3.52 7.30 -16.15
C PRO A 90 4.23 7.96 -14.97
N ARG A 91 4.48 9.26 -15.09
CA ARG A 91 4.97 10.11 -14.02
C ARG A 91 3.82 10.90 -13.43
N VAL A 92 3.75 10.95 -12.12
CA VAL A 92 2.62 11.53 -11.39
C VAL A 92 3.14 12.43 -10.28
N ILE A 93 2.53 13.61 -10.14
CA ILE A 93 2.74 14.48 -8.97
C ILE A 93 1.66 14.16 -7.96
N ILE A 94 2.04 13.81 -6.73
CA ILE A 94 1.13 13.56 -5.61
C ILE A 94 0.47 14.88 -5.22
N VAL A 95 -0.87 14.92 -5.25
CA VAL A 95 -1.67 16.11 -4.88
C VAL A 95 -2.61 15.85 -3.72
N GLU A 96 -2.84 14.58 -3.37
CA GLU A 96 -3.71 14.18 -2.27
C GLU A 96 -3.22 12.86 -1.68
N ARG A 97 -3.51 12.65 -0.40
CA ARG A 97 -3.16 11.44 0.35
C ARG A 97 -4.36 10.91 1.12
N PHE A 98 -4.32 9.62 1.45
CA PHE A 98 -5.36 8.96 2.24
C PHE A 98 -6.76 9.10 1.65
N VAL A 99 -6.86 8.87 0.35
CA VAL A 99 -8.09 9.09 -0.43
C VAL A 99 -9.10 7.99 -0.13
N GLY A 100 -10.09 8.32 0.69
CA GLY A 100 -11.15 7.39 1.07
C GLY A 100 -12.05 7.03 -0.11
N ILE A 101 -12.54 5.79 -0.12
CA ILE A 101 -13.49 5.31 -1.11
C ILE A 101 -14.89 5.40 -0.49
N GLU A 102 -15.84 5.96 -1.22
CA GLU A 102 -17.22 6.08 -0.75
C GLU A 102 -17.86 4.69 -0.56
N ASN A 103 -18.55 4.51 0.57
CA ASN A 103 -19.22 3.26 0.96
C ASN A 103 -18.32 2.01 1.08
N VAL A 104 -17.00 2.19 1.13
CA VAL A 104 -16.02 1.11 1.30
C VAL A 104 -15.06 1.46 2.42
N ALA A 105 -14.80 0.52 3.33
CA ALA A 105 -13.83 0.72 4.43
C ALA A 105 -12.38 0.60 3.93
N ARG A 106 -12.06 1.26 2.80
CA ARG A 106 -10.74 1.26 2.19
C ARG A 106 -10.34 2.65 1.72
N TYR A 107 -9.03 2.84 1.50
CA TYR A 107 -8.47 4.09 0.99
C TYR A 107 -7.31 3.82 0.03
N TYR A 108 -7.09 4.73 -0.93
CA TYR A 108 -5.85 4.81 -1.69
C TYR A 108 -4.84 5.65 -0.92
N THR A 109 -3.58 5.22 -0.93
CA THR A 109 -2.51 5.97 -0.26
C THR A 109 -2.35 7.35 -0.88
N TYR A 110 -2.49 7.45 -2.21
CA TYR A 110 -2.26 8.68 -2.97
C TYR A 110 -3.32 8.93 -4.04
N ALA A 111 -3.48 10.22 -4.35
CA ALA A 111 -4.01 10.66 -5.64
C ALA A 111 -3.06 11.69 -6.25
N GLY A 112 -2.99 11.72 -7.59
CA GLY A 112 -2.06 12.57 -8.28
C GLY A 112 -2.47 12.94 -9.69
N VAL A 113 -1.73 13.90 -10.27
CA VAL A 113 -1.91 14.38 -11.64
C VAL A 113 -0.74 13.98 -12.52
N ILE A 114 -1.01 13.68 -13.79
CA ILE A 114 0.01 13.23 -14.73
C ILE A 114 0.98 14.39 -15.05
N TYR A 115 2.27 14.14 -14.84
CA TYR A 115 3.33 15.06 -15.25
C TYR A 115 3.67 14.87 -16.73
N PRO A 116 3.91 15.94 -17.52
CA PRO A 116 3.90 17.36 -17.18
C PRO A 116 2.52 18.04 -17.39
N ILE A 117 1.48 17.30 -17.69
CA ILE A 117 0.17 17.81 -18.11
C ILE A 117 -0.56 18.52 -16.96
N GLY A 118 -0.41 18.00 -15.73
CA GLY A 118 -1.16 18.52 -14.59
C GLY A 118 -2.67 18.31 -14.70
N ASN A 119 -3.44 19.18 -14.07
CA ASN A 119 -4.92 19.12 -14.08
C ASN A 119 -5.52 19.98 -15.20
N PHE A 120 -4.89 20.00 -16.38
CA PHE A 120 -5.35 20.78 -17.52
C PHE A 120 -6.55 20.11 -18.21
N SER A 121 -7.58 20.89 -18.52
CA SER A 121 -8.77 20.45 -19.28
C SER A 121 -9.53 19.24 -18.71
N LYS A 122 -9.86 19.21 -17.40
CA LYS A 122 -10.51 18.09 -16.73
C LYS A 122 -9.61 16.84 -16.70
N GLY A 123 -8.29 17.03 -16.56
CA GLY A 123 -7.33 15.95 -16.33
C GLY A 123 -7.79 15.08 -15.19
N LYS A 124 -7.77 13.78 -15.39
CA LYS A 124 -8.17 12.84 -14.36
C LYS A 124 -7.10 12.81 -13.29
N VAL A 125 -7.52 13.02 -12.05
CA VAL A 125 -6.73 12.64 -10.89
C VAL A 125 -6.71 11.11 -10.85
N ILE A 126 -5.51 10.53 -10.72
CA ILE A 126 -5.32 9.09 -10.65
C ILE A 126 -5.11 8.73 -9.19
N THR A 127 -5.84 7.73 -8.72
CA THR A 127 -5.62 7.15 -7.39
C THR A 127 -4.71 5.93 -7.48
N PHE A 128 -3.77 5.79 -6.53
CA PHE A 128 -2.82 4.69 -6.51
C PHE A 128 -2.31 4.40 -5.10
N THR A 129 -1.65 3.27 -4.93
CA THR A 129 -1.04 2.85 -3.67
C THR A 129 0.48 3.00 -3.73
N SER A 130 1.15 3.00 -2.58
CA SER A 130 2.61 3.04 -2.50
C SER A 130 3.27 1.93 -3.31
N LYS A 131 2.68 0.74 -3.31
CA LYS A 131 3.18 -0.43 -4.09
C LYS A 131 3.24 -0.17 -5.60
N THR A 132 2.45 0.79 -6.10
CA THR A 132 2.44 1.19 -7.51
C THR A 132 3.62 2.09 -7.87
N ILE A 133 4.28 2.67 -6.87
CA ILE A 133 5.42 3.56 -7.08
C ILE A 133 6.66 2.72 -7.38
N LYS A 134 7.21 2.91 -8.59
CA LYS A 134 8.45 2.28 -9.00
C LYS A 134 9.68 3.07 -8.54
N LYS A 135 9.58 4.40 -8.58
CA LYS A 135 10.69 5.29 -8.26
C LYS A 135 10.18 6.66 -7.83
N VAL A 136 10.76 7.22 -6.79
CA VAL A 136 10.65 8.64 -6.46
C VAL A 136 11.68 9.40 -7.28
N ILE A 137 11.23 10.41 -8.04
CA ILE A 137 12.08 11.25 -8.88
C ILE A 137 12.52 12.48 -8.09
N GLN A 138 11.57 13.09 -7.38
CA GLN A 138 11.79 14.25 -6.53
C GLN A 138 10.77 14.23 -5.40
N GLU A 139 11.23 14.35 -4.18
CA GLU A 139 10.38 14.50 -3.01
C GLU A 139 9.80 15.90 -2.90
N GLY A 140 8.59 15.99 -2.39
CA GLY A 140 7.96 17.23 -1.99
C GLY A 140 8.54 17.78 -0.68
N TYR A 141 8.06 18.95 -0.27
CA TYR A 141 8.47 19.54 1.00
C TYR A 141 7.88 18.79 2.18
N SER A 142 8.71 18.52 3.19
CA SER A 142 8.31 17.92 4.46
C SER A 142 8.88 18.72 5.64
N ASP A 143 8.13 18.78 6.72
CA ASP A 143 8.50 19.39 8.00
C ASP A 143 7.77 18.68 9.16
N ASP A 144 7.97 19.16 10.38
CA ASP A 144 7.35 18.59 11.58
C ASP A 144 5.80 18.62 11.53
N GLN A 145 5.19 19.59 10.82
CA GLN A 145 3.74 19.67 10.66
C GLN A 145 3.24 18.57 9.70
N GLU A 146 4.01 18.31 8.66
CA GLU A 146 3.76 17.25 7.70
C GLU A 146 3.79 15.87 8.38
N GLU A 147 4.82 15.62 9.18
CA GLU A 147 4.96 14.36 9.94
C GLU A 147 3.82 14.17 10.94
N ALA A 148 3.48 15.23 11.68
CA ALA A 148 2.36 15.21 12.62
C ALA A 148 1.01 14.95 11.92
N TYR A 149 0.79 15.53 10.74
CA TYR A 149 -0.40 15.28 9.94
C TYR A 149 -0.49 13.82 9.48
N VAL A 150 0.59 13.27 8.93
CA VAL A 150 0.63 11.87 8.48
C VAL A 150 0.33 10.92 9.64
N PHE A 151 0.96 11.15 10.80
CA PHE A 151 0.71 10.35 11.99
C PHE A 151 -0.76 10.42 12.44
N ALA A 152 -1.33 11.63 12.50
CA ALA A 152 -2.73 11.83 12.88
C ALA A 152 -3.69 11.13 11.91
N MET A 153 -3.45 11.22 10.60
CA MET A 153 -4.27 10.59 9.59
C MET A 153 -4.20 9.06 9.62
N LYS A 154 -3.01 8.49 9.84
CA LYS A 154 -2.86 7.03 10.02
C LYS A 154 -3.66 6.54 11.22
N ASN A 155 -3.57 7.24 12.35
CA ASN A 155 -4.35 6.91 13.54
C ASN A 155 -5.86 7.03 13.28
N GLU A 156 -6.30 8.10 12.64
CA GLU A 156 -7.72 8.29 12.31
C GLU A 156 -8.26 7.15 11.45
N LEU A 157 -7.55 6.81 10.37
CA LEU A 157 -7.96 5.74 9.46
C LEU A 157 -7.98 4.36 10.11
N LYS A 158 -6.99 4.06 10.95
CA LYS A 158 -6.85 2.73 11.56
C LYS A 158 -7.72 2.56 12.81
N MET A 159 -7.66 3.52 13.75
CA MET A 159 -8.27 3.37 15.07
C MET A 159 -9.75 3.77 15.07
N ASN A 160 -10.11 4.85 14.36
CA ASN A 160 -11.47 5.37 14.40
C ASN A 160 -12.33 4.87 13.22
N GLN A 161 -11.77 4.88 12.00
CA GLN A 161 -12.53 4.51 10.80
C GLN A 161 -12.37 3.04 10.40
N HIS A 162 -11.41 2.30 10.97
CA HIS A 162 -11.10 0.90 10.66
C HIS A 162 -10.90 0.65 9.15
N ARG A 163 -10.31 1.62 8.45
CA ARG A 163 -10.05 1.52 7.02
C ARG A 163 -8.74 0.78 6.75
N LYS A 164 -8.71 0.04 5.66
CA LYS A 164 -7.52 -0.65 5.14
C LYS A 164 -7.04 -0.02 3.83
N SER A 165 -5.74 -0.08 3.59
CA SER A 165 -5.20 0.32 2.29
C SER A 165 -5.72 -0.56 1.15
N MET A 166 -5.89 0.05 -0.03
CA MET A 166 -6.15 -0.68 -1.28
C MET A 166 -4.98 -1.56 -1.72
N THR A 167 -3.80 -1.40 -1.12
CA THR A 167 -2.63 -2.25 -1.37
C THR A 167 -2.92 -3.73 -1.14
N PHE A 168 -3.78 -4.04 -0.17
CA PHE A 168 -4.12 -5.40 0.27
C PHE A 168 -5.51 -5.86 -0.16
N ILE A 169 -6.08 -5.25 -1.20
CA ILE A 169 -7.40 -5.68 -1.69
C ILE A 169 -7.30 -7.07 -2.34
N THR A 170 -8.19 -7.95 -1.96
CA THR A 170 -8.31 -9.28 -2.55
C THR A 170 -9.20 -9.25 -3.80
N GLU A 171 -9.02 -10.22 -4.72
CA GLU A 171 -9.89 -10.35 -5.90
C GLU A 171 -11.37 -10.52 -5.53
N LYS A 172 -11.66 -11.20 -4.42
CA LYS A 172 -13.02 -11.39 -3.92
C LYS A 172 -13.65 -10.04 -3.50
N GLU A 173 -12.88 -9.18 -2.85
CA GLU A 173 -13.33 -7.86 -2.46
C GLU A 173 -13.53 -6.94 -3.67
N VAL A 174 -12.63 -6.99 -4.66
CA VAL A 174 -12.79 -6.25 -5.93
C VAL A 174 -14.13 -6.58 -6.58
N ILE A 175 -14.48 -7.86 -6.66
CA ILE A 175 -15.75 -8.32 -7.21
C ILE A 175 -16.92 -7.85 -6.34
N SER A 176 -16.84 -7.96 -5.02
CA SER A 176 -17.90 -7.60 -4.08
C SER A 176 -18.25 -6.12 -4.09
N TYR A 177 -17.24 -5.25 -4.35
CA TYR A 177 -17.43 -3.81 -4.45
C TYR A 177 -17.89 -3.34 -5.83
N GLY A 178 -18.12 -4.28 -6.78
CA GLY A 178 -18.56 -3.94 -8.14
C GLY A 178 -17.52 -3.21 -8.98
N TYR A 179 -16.25 -3.28 -8.58
CA TYR A 179 -15.15 -2.75 -9.37
C TYR A 179 -14.98 -3.60 -10.64
N ASN A 180 -15.65 -3.22 -11.70
CA ASN A 180 -15.29 -3.70 -13.03
C ASN A 180 -13.96 -3.05 -13.39
N GLY A 181 -12.92 -3.86 -13.74
CA GLY A 181 -11.54 -3.47 -13.97
C GLY A 181 -11.25 -2.32 -14.97
N ASN A 182 -12.22 -1.47 -15.22
CA ASN A 182 -12.16 -0.27 -16.06
C ASN A 182 -12.12 1.04 -15.25
N GLN A 183 -12.05 1.00 -13.92
CA GLN A 183 -12.02 2.19 -13.05
C GLN A 183 -10.69 2.35 -12.27
N PHE A 184 -9.66 1.58 -12.65
CA PHE A 184 -8.30 1.74 -12.14
C PHE A 184 -7.39 2.37 -13.17
#